data_31229c70710fb87cce634b9cdc527a8a
#
_entry.id   31229c70710fb87cce634b9cdc527a8a
#
_cell.length_a   1.000
_cell.length_b   1.000
_cell.length_c   1.000
_cell.angle_alpha   90.00
_cell.angle_beta   90.00
_cell.angle_gamma   90.00
#
_symmetry.space_group_name_H-M   'P 1'
#
loop_
_entity.id
_entity.type
_entity.pdbx_description
1 polymer ?
#
loop_
_entity_poly.entity_id
_entity_poly.type
_entity_poly.pdbx_seq_one_letter_code
_entity_poly.pdbx_strand_id
1 'polypeptide(L)'
;MKGAVIYARYSSERQNEQSIEGQLRICNQYAEANGLTILDTYIDRAMTGTNDHRPAFQQMLSDSEKPVPWDIVLVYAIDRFGRNSIEIAVNKQRLKKNHKTLISATQRTSENIDGSKNLDGILLENVYIGLAEYYSAELSQKIKRGLHENRSKGLFPGGRIAYGYRVENKRVLIDEERAKIVLYVFQQYAQGVIAKDIIADLTEKGVTYHGKPFALNTLYGMLRLRKYIGICNCAGTDYDNIYPPIVPTALFEEVGRILEKNKIGSKSREVEFLLKGKLICGYCGKSLQGDSGTSKNGTVKYLSLIHI
;
A
#
# COMPACT_ATOMS: atom_id res chain seq x y z
N MET A 1 -9.10 32.16 33.36
CA MET A 1 -8.26 31.70 32.25
C MET A 1 -9.06 30.63 31.50
N LYS A 2 -9.04 30.66 30.18
CA LYS A 2 -9.72 29.61 29.38
C LYS A 2 -8.84 28.37 29.27
N GLY A 3 -9.42 27.20 29.43
CA GLY A 3 -8.74 25.95 29.27
C GLY A 3 -8.53 25.62 27.76
N ALA A 4 -7.36 25.16 27.41
CA ALA A 4 -7.01 24.73 26.06
C ALA A 4 -6.33 23.38 26.05
N VAL A 5 -6.42 22.66 24.93
CA VAL A 5 -5.63 21.47 24.65
C VAL A 5 -4.83 21.66 23.40
N ILE A 6 -3.64 21.05 23.32
CA ILE A 6 -2.83 21.10 22.11
C ILE A 6 -3.00 19.82 21.34
N TYR A 7 -3.18 19.92 20.02
CA TYR A 7 -3.07 18.81 19.11
C TYR A 7 -1.85 18.99 18.21
N ALA A 8 -0.96 17.98 18.18
CA ALA A 8 0.24 17.97 17.36
C ALA A 8 0.40 16.65 16.60
N ARG A 9 0.93 16.74 15.37
CA ARG A 9 1.24 15.55 14.54
C ARG A 9 2.42 15.79 13.61
N TYR A 10 3.08 14.69 13.21
CA TYR A 10 4.01 14.69 12.08
C TYR A 10 3.64 13.61 11.06
N SER A 11 4.05 13.78 9.80
CA SER A 11 3.57 12.98 8.68
C SER A 11 4.58 11.96 8.13
N SER A 12 5.83 11.90 8.62
CA SER A 12 6.82 10.92 8.15
C SER A 12 7.90 10.64 9.20
N GLU A 13 8.47 9.43 9.18
CA GLU A 13 9.58 8.99 10.05
C GLU A 13 10.85 9.86 9.94
N ARG A 14 10.98 10.65 8.86
CA ARG A 14 12.10 11.59 8.67
C ARG A 14 11.88 12.94 9.35
N GLN A 15 10.67 13.24 9.81
CA GLN A 15 10.38 14.40 10.65
C GLN A 15 10.45 13.92 12.10
N ASN A 16 11.59 14.14 12.73
CA ASN A 16 11.94 13.72 14.08
C ASN A 16 10.98 14.25 15.17
N GLU A 17 11.09 13.68 16.39
CA GLU A 17 10.46 14.20 17.64
C GLU A 17 10.70 15.71 17.81
N GLN A 18 11.81 16.25 17.35
CA GLN A 18 12.10 17.68 17.29
C GLN A 18 11.00 18.51 16.57
N SER A 19 10.27 17.89 15.60
CA SER A 19 9.12 18.56 14.95
C SER A 19 7.92 18.68 15.88
N ILE A 20 7.66 17.71 16.76
CA ILE A 20 6.59 17.78 17.76
C ILE A 20 6.96 18.77 18.86
N GLU A 21 8.17 18.70 19.41
CA GLU A 21 8.66 19.64 20.42
C GLU A 21 8.60 21.08 19.93
N GLY A 22 8.97 21.34 18.67
CA GLY A 22 8.85 22.63 18.04
C GLY A 22 7.40 23.15 17.97
N GLN A 23 6.45 22.27 17.58
CA GLN A 23 5.03 22.60 17.54
C GLN A 23 4.51 22.91 18.96
N LEU A 24 4.81 22.06 19.93
CA LEU A 24 4.39 22.24 21.32
C LEU A 24 4.96 23.54 21.92
N ARG A 25 6.23 23.82 21.67
CA ARG A 25 6.87 25.05 22.16
C ARG A 25 6.15 26.30 21.65
N ILE A 26 5.84 26.36 20.36
CA ILE A 26 5.14 27.52 19.78
C ILE A 26 3.70 27.62 20.29
N CYS A 27 2.99 26.49 20.42
CA CYS A 27 1.65 26.48 20.98
C CYS A 27 1.66 26.93 22.46
N ASN A 28 2.61 26.50 23.27
CA ASN A 28 2.74 26.94 24.66
C ASN A 28 3.05 28.45 24.75
N GLN A 29 3.97 28.95 23.93
CA GLN A 29 4.27 30.40 23.87
C GLN A 29 3.02 31.22 23.49
N TYR A 30 2.24 30.72 22.51
CA TYR A 30 0.98 31.33 22.13
C TYR A 30 -0.03 31.33 23.28
N ALA A 31 -0.15 30.20 23.98
CA ALA A 31 -1.05 30.04 25.13
C ALA A 31 -0.70 31.03 26.26
N GLU A 32 0.58 31.11 26.63
CA GLU A 32 1.08 32.07 27.63
C GLU A 32 0.77 33.52 27.25
N ALA A 33 1.09 33.90 26.01
CA ALA A 33 0.85 35.28 25.51
C ALA A 33 -0.63 35.64 25.48
N ASN A 34 -1.54 34.69 25.40
CA ASN A 34 -2.99 34.90 25.32
C ASN A 34 -3.76 34.48 26.58
N GLY A 35 -3.07 34.20 27.70
CA GLY A 35 -3.70 33.86 28.98
C GLY A 35 -4.51 32.54 28.93
N LEU A 36 -4.10 31.57 28.13
CA LEU A 36 -4.69 30.23 28.06
C LEU A 36 -3.96 29.28 28.98
N THR A 37 -4.69 28.33 29.59
CA THR A 37 -4.11 27.25 30.39
C THR A 37 -4.17 25.98 29.60
N ILE A 38 -3.01 25.38 29.27
CA ILE A 38 -2.94 24.08 28.60
C ILE A 38 -3.25 23.00 29.61
N LEU A 39 -4.31 22.23 29.39
CA LEU A 39 -4.79 21.19 30.28
C LEU A 39 -4.40 19.78 29.82
N ASP A 40 -4.25 19.59 28.51
CA ASP A 40 -3.85 18.28 27.95
C ASP A 40 -3.19 18.46 26.55
N THR A 41 -2.53 17.40 26.10
CA THR A 41 -1.84 17.39 24.80
C THR A 41 -2.08 16.07 24.09
N TYR A 42 -2.66 16.15 22.91
CA TYR A 42 -2.93 15.00 22.02
C TYR A 42 -1.89 14.95 20.91
N ILE A 43 -1.16 13.82 20.81
CA ILE A 43 -0.05 13.67 19.88
C ILE A 43 -0.24 12.42 19.03
N ASP A 44 -0.32 12.61 17.71
CA ASP A 44 -0.26 11.52 16.74
C ASP A 44 1.13 11.45 16.11
N ARG A 45 1.86 10.39 16.44
CA ARG A 45 3.17 10.08 15.84
C ARG A 45 2.96 9.30 14.55
N ALA A 46 3.78 9.55 13.52
CA ALA A 46 3.67 8.86 12.24
C ALA A 46 3.73 7.34 12.43
N MET A 47 2.63 6.67 12.12
CA MET A 47 2.57 5.22 12.02
C MET A 47 2.90 4.85 10.57
N THR A 48 3.87 3.96 10.38
CA THR A 48 4.20 3.36 9.10
C THR A 48 3.02 2.55 8.59
N GLY A 49 2.44 2.94 7.48
CA GLY A 49 1.36 2.20 6.83
C GLY A 49 0.36 3.09 6.13
N THR A 50 -0.35 2.51 5.18
CA THR A 50 -1.37 3.17 4.35
C THR A 50 -2.63 3.60 5.11
N ASN A 51 -2.76 3.22 6.40
CA ASN A 51 -3.90 3.56 7.23
C ASN A 51 -3.60 4.77 8.11
N ASP A 52 -4.35 5.83 7.86
CA ASP A 52 -4.32 7.08 8.62
C ASP A 52 -5.09 6.97 9.91
N HIS A 53 -4.62 6.12 10.80
CA HIS A 53 -5.14 6.13 12.15
C HIS A 53 -4.51 7.28 12.92
N ARG A 54 -5.34 8.29 13.28
CA ARG A 54 -5.00 9.38 14.21
C ARG A 54 -5.73 9.15 15.53
N PRO A 55 -5.28 8.18 16.35
CA PRO A 55 -5.99 7.79 17.56
C PRO A 55 -6.10 8.95 18.56
N ALA A 56 -5.04 9.75 18.72
CA ALA A 56 -5.06 10.90 19.61
C ALA A 56 -6.01 11.99 19.10
N PHE A 57 -6.09 12.21 17.78
CA PHE A 57 -7.08 13.13 17.19
C PHE A 57 -8.52 12.65 17.42
N GLN A 58 -8.78 11.36 17.20
CA GLN A 58 -10.12 10.80 17.45
C GLN A 58 -10.49 10.85 18.93
N GLN A 59 -9.53 10.59 19.82
CA GLN A 59 -9.71 10.73 21.26
C GLN A 59 -10.05 12.17 21.64
N MET A 60 -9.32 13.17 21.13
CA MET A 60 -9.59 14.59 21.34
C MET A 60 -11.03 14.96 20.91
N LEU A 61 -11.45 14.50 19.71
CA LEU A 61 -12.81 14.75 19.22
C LEU A 61 -13.88 14.09 20.10
N SER A 62 -13.62 12.84 20.56
CA SER A 62 -14.52 12.14 21.48
C SER A 62 -14.59 12.84 22.85
N ASP A 63 -13.45 13.30 23.37
CA ASP A 63 -13.41 14.01 24.63
C ASP A 63 -14.10 15.38 24.53
N SER A 64 -14.07 16.03 23.36
CA SER A 64 -14.82 17.27 23.13
C SER A 64 -16.33 17.15 23.32
N GLU A 65 -16.89 15.93 23.22
CA GLU A 65 -18.32 15.64 23.41
C GLU A 65 -18.71 15.45 24.88
N LYS A 66 -17.72 15.36 25.76
CA LYS A 66 -17.89 15.19 27.20
C LYS A 66 -17.79 16.54 27.94
N PRO A 67 -18.24 16.61 29.18
CA PRO A 67 -18.03 17.79 30.03
C PRO A 67 -16.54 17.88 30.44
N VAL A 68 -15.74 18.50 29.59
CA VAL A 68 -14.30 18.71 29.83
C VAL A 68 -14.00 20.18 30.15
N PRO A 69 -12.96 20.47 30.95
CA PRO A 69 -12.65 21.82 31.42
C PRO A 69 -11.93 22.72 30.39
N TRP A 70 -11.92 22.33 29.11
CA TRP A 70 -11.31 23.09 28.04
C TRP A 70 -12.30 23.46 26.93
N ASP A 71 -12.11 24.62 26.32
CA ASP A 71 -12.96 25.14 25.25
C ASP A 71 -12.20 25.37 23.94
N ILE A 72 -10.88 25.30 23.98
CA ILE A 72 -10.01 25.62 22.85
C ILE A 72 -9.16 24.41 22.48
N VAL A 73 -9.17 24.09 21.20
CA VAL A 73 -8.20 23.18 20.55
C VAL A 73 -7.17 24.07 19.87
N LEU A 74 -5.93 24.03 20.35
CA LEU A 74 -4.80 24.77 19.82
C LEU A 74 -3.94 23.89 18.94
N VAL A 75 -3.66 24.34 17.72
CA VAL A 75 -2.77 23.66 16.77
C VAL A 75 -1.65 24.60 16.33
N TYR A 76 -0.53 24.06 15.94
CA TYR A 76 0.55 24.87 15.36
C TYR A 76 0.10 25.58 14.08
N ALA A 77 -0.48 24.83 13.13
CA ALA A 77 -1.04 25.35 11.87
C ALA A 77 -2.26 24.51 11.48
N ILE A 78 -3.14 25.05 10.64
CA ILE A 78 -4.44 24.44 10.29
C ILE A 78 -4.24 23.09 9.58
N ASP A 79 -3.17 22.92 8.81
CA ASP A 79 -2.82 21.65 8.15
C ASP A 79 -2.48 20.51 9.14
N ARG A 80 -2.22 20.83 10.42
CA ARG A 80 -2.08 19.81 11.47
C ARG A 80 -3.43 19.23 11.87
N PHE A 81 -4.49 20.05 11.86
CA PHE A 81 -5.83 19.65 12.24
C PHE A 81 -6.50 18.72 11.21
N GLY A 82 -6.36 19.02 9.92
CA GLY A 82 -6.94 18.20 8.85
C GLY A 82 -6.01 18.09 7.64
N ARG A 83 -6.37 17.23 6.69
CA ARG A 83 -5.60 16.97 5.47
C ARG A 83 -6.16 17.65 4.23
N ASN A 84 -7.44 17.91 4.26
CA ASN A 84 -8.16 18.57 3.18
C ASN A 84 -9.28 19.44 3.76
N SER A 85 -9.82 20.32 2.93
CA SER A 85 -10.85 21.28 3.29
C SER A 85 -12.11 20.62 3.88
N ILE A 86 -12.52 19.49 3.34
CA ILE A 86 -13.74 18.79 3.79
C ILE A 86 -13.54 18.23 5.21
N GLU A 87 -12.43 17.56 5.47
CA GLU A 87 -12.11 17.02 6.79
C GLU A 87 -12.03 18.12 7.85
N ILE A 88 -11.36 19.24 7.52
CA ILE A 88 -11.25 20.40 8.41
C ILE A 88 -12.64 20.96 8.72
N ALA A 89 -13.47 21.14 7.69
CA ALA A 89 -14.82 21.70 7.86
C ALA A 89 -15.70 20.81 8.73
N VAL A 90 -15.72 19.49 8.47
CA VAL A 90 -16.53 18.52 9.22
C VAL A 90 -16.12 18.48 10.70
N ASN A 91 -14.82 18.33 10.96
CA ASN A 91 -14.32 18.23 12.33
C ASN A 91 -14.45 19.56 13.09
N LYS A 92 -14.27 20.67 12.40
CA LYS A 92 -14.52 22.01 12.98
C LYS A 92 -15.98 22.21 13.35
N GLN A 93 -16.91 21.75 12.50
CA GLN A 93 -18.34 21.78 12.81
C GLN A 93 -18.68 20.89 14.01
N ARG A 94 -18.02 19.72 14.16
CA ARG A 94 -18.17 18.84 15.31
C ARG A 94 -17.69 19.53 16.59
N LEU A 95 -16.52 20.16 16.59
CA LEU A 95 -16.04 20.95 17.72
C LEU A 95 -17.04 22.09 18.09
N LYS A 96 -17.53 22.80 17.08
CA LYS A 96 -18.47 23.91 17.28
C LYS A 96 -19.79 23.48 17.91
N LYS A 97 -20.32 22.30 17.55
CA LYS A 97 -21.51 21.72 18.19
C LYS A 97 -21.31 21.50 19.68
N ASN A 98 -20.09 21.24 20.10
CA ASN A 98 -19.68 21.00 21.48
C ASN A 98 -19.15 22.26 22.17
N HIS A 99 -19.42 23.45 21.59
CA HIS A 99 -18.96 24.75 22.09
C HIS A 99 -17.42 24.85 22.23
N LYS A 100 -16.68 24.15 21.34
CA LYS A 100 -15.22 24.19 21.29
C LYS A 100 -14.76 24.97 20.07
N THR A 101 -13.65 25.72 20.22
CA THR A 101 -13.08 26.59 19.17
C THR A 101 -11.72 26.07 18.74
N LEU A 102 -11.47 26.04 17.42
CA LEU A 102 -10.18 25.71 16.85
C LEU A 102 -9.36 27.01 16.65
N ILE A 103 -8.18 27.06 17.27
CA ILE A 103 -7.22 28.16 17.13
C ILE A 103 -5.90 27.64 16.61
N SER A 104 -5.24 28.40 15.75
CA SER A 104 -3.87 28.12 15.31
C SER A 104 -2.90 29.13 15.93
N ALA A 105 -1.75 28.63 16.38
CA ALA A 105 -0.71 29.47 16.97
C ALA A 105 0.04 30.33 15.93
N THR A 106 0.06 29.93 14.66
CA THR A 106 0.81 30.62 13.60
C THR A 106 -0.06 31.24 12.52
N GLN A 107 -1.35 30.91 12.49
CA GLN A 107 -2.27 31.32 11.43
C GLN A 107 -3.55 31.93 12.04
N ARG A 108 -4.13 32.88 11.35
CA ARG A 108 -5.44 33.43 11.78
C ARG A 108 -6.54 32.44 11.42
N THR A 109 -7.42 32.17 12.39
CA THR A 109 -8.57 31.28 12.26
C THR A 109 -9.87 32.05 12.16
N SER A 110 -10.93 31.42 11.69
CA SER A 110 -12.25 32.05 11.49
C SER A 110 -12.96 32.44 12.80
N GLU A 111 -12.40 32.05 13.94
CA GLU A 111 -12.90 32.40 15.28
C GLU A 111 -11.76 32.96 16.12
N ASN A 112 -12.10 33.90 17.00
CA ASN A 112 -11.20 34.45 18.01
C ASN A 112 -11.22 33.55 19.27
N ILE A 113 -10.29 33.76 20.20
CA ILE A 113 -10.20 33.05 21.48
C ILE A 113 -11.47 33.18 22.31
N ASP A 114 -12.20 34.31 22.19
CA ASP A 114 -13.47 34.53 22.88
C ASP A 114 -14.66 33.82 22.23
N GLY A 115 -14.47 33.19 21.09
CA GLY A 115 -15.50 32.51 20.28
C GLY A 115 -16.21 33.42 19.29
N SER A 116 -15.88 34.70 19.24
CA SER A 116 -16.41 35.65 18.26
C SER A 116 -15.89 35.35 16.85
N LYS A 117 -16.65 35.71 15.83
CA LYS A 117 -16.25 35.55 14.43
C LYS A 117 -15.13 36.51 14.07
N ASN A 118 -14.11 36.01 13.43
CA ASN A 118 -13.02 36.77 12.84
C ASN A 118 -13.19 36.79 11.31
N LEU A 119 -13.68 37.92 10.75
CA LEU A 119 -13.97 38.02 9.31
C LEU A 119 -12.71 37.87 8.46
N ASP A 120 -11.62 38.52 8.84
CA ASP A 120 -10.33 38.42 8.15
C ASP A 120 -9.78 36.99 8.29
N GLY A 121 -9.99 36.38 9.45
CA GLY A 121 -9.62 35.01 9.72
C GLY A 121 -10.36 34.01 8.84
N ILE A 122 -11.64 34.21 8.51
CA ILE A 122 -12.40 33.42 7.58
C ILE A 122 -11.72 33.36 6.20
N LEU A 123 -11.35 34.52 5.68
CA LEU A 123 -10.69 34.64 4.39
C LEU A 123 -9.32 33.92 4.42
N LEU A 124 -8.49 34.27 5.40
CA LEU A 124 -7.13 33.73 5.53
C LEU A 124 -7.12 32.24 5.78
N GLU A 125 -8.01 31.71 6.62
CA GLU A 125 -8.15 30.27 6.87
C GLU A 125 -8.42 29.50 5.56
N ASN A 126 -9.35 30.00 4.73
CA ASN A 126 -9.63 29.37 3.42
C ASN A 126 -8.43 29.44 2.46
N VAL A 127 -7.68 30.54 2.48
CA VAL A 127 -6.43 30.67 1.70
C VAL A 127 -5.39 29.66 2.17
N TYR A 128 -5.17 29.52 3.49
CA TYR A 128 -4.20 28.55 4.02
C TYR A 128 -4.58 27.10 3.67
N ILE A 129 -5.86 26.75 3.77
CA ILE A 129 -6.37 25.44 3.38
C ILE A 129 -6.12 25.19 1.90
N GLY A 130 -6.49 26.13 1.03
CA GLY A 130 -6.29 26.03 -0.40
C GLY A 130 -4.81 25.93 -0.81
N LEU A 131 -3.94 26.68 -0.15
CA LEU A 131 -2.48 26.58 -0.37
C LEU A 131 -1.94 25.22 0.04
N ALA A 132 -2.37 24.66 1.17
CA ALA A 132 -1.93 23.32 1.60
C ALA A 132 -2.35 22.24 0.58
N GLU A 133 -3.55 22.30 0.05
CA GLU A 133 -4.04 21.41 -1.01
C GLU A 133 -3.23 21.59 -2.32
N TYR A 134 -3.00 22.83 -2.72
CA TYR A 134 -2.21 23.16 -3.90
C TYR A 134 -0.78 22.58 -3.81
N TYR A 135 -0.07 22.83 -2.71
CA TYR A 135 1.30 22.29 -2.53
C TYR A 135 1.34 20.77 -2.52
N SER A 136 0.34 20.12 -1.92
CA SER A 136 0.24 18.67 -1.93
C SER A 136 0.03 18.13 -3.35
N ALA A 137 -0.85 18.74 -4.11
CA ALA A 137 -1.11 18.37 -5.51
C ALA A 137 0.11 18.66 -6.41
N GLU A 138 0.76 19.79 -6.25
CA GLU A 138 1.95 20.20 -6.99
C GLU A 138 3.11 19.22 -6.73
N LEU A 139 3.37 18.87 -5.46
CA LEU A 139 4.39 17.88 -5.09
C LEU A 139 4.10 16.52 -5.72
N SER A 140 2.85 16.07 -5.68
CA SER A 140 2.43 14.81 -6.33
C SER A 140 2.73 14.82 -7.83
N GLN A 141 2.43 15.93 -8.51
CA GLN A 141 2.74 16.07 -9.94
C GLN A 141 4.24 16.11 -10.22
N LYS A 142 5.03 16.81 -9.39
CA LYS A 142 6.50 16.84 -9.53
C LYS A 142 7.10 15.44 -9.37
N ILE A 143 6.64 14.68 -8.37
CA ILE A 143 7.07 13.30 -8.15
C ILE A 143 6.70 12.41 -9.35
N LYS A 144 5.46 12.47 -9.84
CA LYS A 144 5.01 11.68 -11.00
C LYS A 144 5.83 11.99 -12.25
N ARG A 145 6.11 13.28 -12.52
CA ARG A 145 6.96 13.70 -13.65
C ARG A 145 8.38 13.17 -13.49
N GLY A 146 9.00 13.32 -12.33
CA GLY A 146 10.34 12.81 -12.06
C GLY A 146 10.44 11.28 -12.21
N LEU A 147 9.43 10.54 -11.74
CA LEU A 147 9.37 9.09 -11.94
C LEU A 147 9.22 8.70 -13.41
N HIS A 148 8.39 9.42 -14.17
CA HIS A 148 8.23 9.20 -15.60
C HIS A 148 9.54 9.46 -16.35
N GLU A 149 10.20 10.57 -16.05
CA GLU A 149 11.49 10.92 -16.67
C GLU A 149 12.58 9.87 -16.34
N ASN A 150 12.67 9.42 -15.10
CA ASN A 150 13.62 8.37 -14.72
C ASN A 150 13.35 7.08 -15.50
N ARG A 151 12.09 6.68 -15.65
CA ARG A 151 11.70 5.49 -16.42
C ARG A 151 12.06 5.63 -17.90
N SER A 152 11.79 6.78 -18.51
CA SER A 152 12.15 7.07 -19.91
C SER A 152 13.66 7.00 -20.13
N LYS A 153 14.47 7.37 -19.12
CA LYS A 153 15.93 7.27 -19.16
C LYS A 153 16.45 5.86 -18.81
N GLY A 154 15.59 4.87 -18.60
CA GLY A 154 15.96 3.52 -18.19
C GLY A 154 16.51 3.44 -16.75
N LEU A 155 16.20 4.41 -15.90
CA LEU A 155 16.64 4.42 -14.52
C LEU A 155 15.62 3.67 -13.62
N PHE A 156 16.14 3.04 -12.57
CA PHE A 156 15.33 2.35 -11.60
C PHE A 156 14.35 3.32 -10.89
N PRO A 157 13.04 3.10 -10.98
CA PRO A 157 12.06 4.05 -10.45
C PRO A 157 11.87 3.97 -8.92
N GLY A 158 12.63 3.10 -8.25
CA GLY A 158 12.48 2.83 -6.83
C GLY A 158 11.57 1.63 -6.52
N GLY A 159 11.36 1.37 -5.23
CA GLY A 159 10.59 0.22 -4.76
C GLY A 159 11.44 -1.04 -4.57
N ARG A 160 10.78 -2.20 -4.49
CA ARG A 160 11.46 -3.49 -4.30
C ARG A 160 12.04 -3.99 -5.62
N ILE A 161 13.33 -4.29 -5.62
CA ILE A 161 14.00 -4.90 -6.78
C ILE A 161 13.54 -6.36 -6.97
N ALA A 162 13.38 -6.79 -8.21
CA ALA A 162 13.06 -8.18 -8.52
C ALA A 162 14.27 -9.09 -8.23
N TYR A 163 14.01 -10.31 -7.79
CA TYR A 163 15.06 -11.31 -7.55
C TYR A 163 15.81 -11.61 -8.87
N GLY A 164 17.11 -11.76 -8.82
CA GLY A 164 17.94 -11.87 -10.02
C GLY A 164 18.53 -10.55 -10.51
N TYR A 165 18.18 -9.44 -9.85
CA TYR A 165 18.71 -8.11 -10.19
C TYR A 165 19.27 -7.40 -8.98
N ARG A 166 20.20 -6.46 -9.23
CA ARG A 166 20.76 -5.50 -8.29
C ARG A 166 20.65 -4.09 -8.86
N VAL A 167 20.74 -3.09 -8.01
CA VAL A 167 20.73 -1.67 -8.43
C VAL A 167 22.08 -1.05 -8.14
N GLU A 168 22.71 -0.49 -9.17
CA GLU A 168 23.92 0.31 -9.05
C GLU A 168 23.72 1.62 -9.83
N ASN A 169 24.11 2.74 -9.24
CA ASN A 169 24.00 4.06 -9.88
C ASN A 169 22.62 4.35 -10.50
N LYS A 170 21.55 3.96 -9.81
CA LYS A 170 20.15 4.04 -10.27
C LYS A 170 19.83 3.22 -11.53
N ARG A 171 20.70 2.30 -11.93
CA ARG A 171 20.45 1.36 -13.03
C ARG A 171 20.26 -0.04 -12.49
N VAL A 172 19.41 -0.80 -13.17
CA VAL A 172 19.19 -2.21 -12.87
C VAL A 172 20.21 -3.04 -13.63
N LEU A 173 20.96 -3.85 -12.90
CA LEU A 173 21.94 -4.80 -13.44
C LEU A 173 21.52 -6.21 -13.08
N ILE A 174 21.94 -7.18 -13.88
CA ILE A 174 21.75 -8.60 -13.58
C ILE A 174 22.69 -8.98 -12.43
N ASP A 175 22.15 -9.70 -11.45
CA ASP A 175 22.92 -10.43 -10.44
C ASP A 175 23.09 -11.86 -10.97
N GLU A 176 24.27 -12.18 -11.46
CA GLU A 176 24.53 -13.40 -12.21
C GLU A 176 24.21 -14.70 -11.44
N GLU A 177 24.51 -14.72 -10.13
CA GLU A 177 24.20 -15.89 -9.30
C GLU A 177 22.70 -16.09 -9.14
N ARG A 178 21.99 -15.03 -8.81
CA ARG A 178 20.53 -15.07 -8.64
C ARG A 178 19.79 -15.21 -9.97
N ALA A 179 20.34 -14.68 -11.06
CA ALA A 179 19.76 -14.83 -12.38
C ALA A 179 19.77 -16.29 -12.87
N LYS A 180 20.83 -17.06 -12.56
CA LYS A 180 20.89 -18.50 -12.82
C LYS A 180 19.76 -19.25 -12.12
N ILE A 181 19.43 -18.84 -10.89
CA ILE A 181 18.31 -19.43 -10.14
C ILE A 181 16.97 -19.10 -10.80
N VAL A 182 16.79 -17.84 -11.24
CA VAL A 182 15.57 -17.44 -11.98
C VAL A 182 15.42 -18.31 -13.23
N LEU A 183 16.46 -18.40 -14.05
CA LEU A 183 16.43 -19.20 -15.28
C LEU A 183 16.14 -20.67 -14.99
N TYR A 184 16.78 -21.25 -13.96
CA TYR A 184 16.54 -22.61 -13.51
C TYR A 184 15.07 -22.84 -13.14
N VAL A 185 14.45 -21.95 -12.37
CA VAL A 185 13.03 -22.05 -12.00
C VAL A 185 12.13 -22.06 -13.23
N PHE A 186 12.39 -21.20 -14.22
CA PHE A 186 11.62 -21.16 -15.46
C PHE A 186 11.80 -22.45 -16.29
N GLN A 187 13.02 -22.97 -16.41
CA GLN A 187 13.31 -24.22 -17.14
C GLN A 187 12.64 -25.42 -16.50
N GLN A 188 12.77 -25.59 -15.18
CA GLN A 188 12.15 -26.72 -14.46
C GLN A 188 10.62 -26.68 -14.58
N TYR A 189 10.03 -25.50 -14.46
CA TYR A 189 8.58 -25.36 -14.59
C TYR A 189 8.09 -25.62 -16.02
N ALA A 190 8.83 -25.21 -17.04
CA ALA A 190 8.55 -25.52 -18.45
C ALA A 190 8.63 -27.03 -18.73
N GLN A 191 9.56 -27.76 -18.09
CA GLN A 191 9.68 -29.23 -18.16
C GLN A 191 8.55 -29.96 -17.42
N GLY A 192 7.64 -29.28 -16.77
CA GLY A 192 6.49 -29.85 -16.06
C GLY A 192 6.75 -30.20 -14.59
N VAL A 193 7.89 -29.83 -14.04
CA VAL A 193 8.18 -30.03 -12.61
C VAL A 193 7.21 -29.22 -11.76
N ILE A 194 6.64 -29.80 -10.72
CA ILE A 194 5.65 -29.17 -9.86
C ILE A 194 6.32 -28.08 -9.01
N ALA A 195 5.65 -26.96 -8.83
CA ALA A 195 6.18 -25.82 -8.08
C ALA A 195 6.68 -26.18 -6.66
N LYS A 196 6.06 -27.17 -6.00
CA LYS A 196 6.47 -27.64 -4.67
C LYS A 196 7.83 -28.35 -4.73
N ASP A 197 8.08 -29.14 -5.76
CA ASP A 197 9.32 -29.88 -5.93
C ASP A 197 10.47 -28.96 -6.28
N ILE A 198 10.21 -27.92 -7.11
CA ILE A 198 11.19 -26.87 -7.39
C ILE A 198 11.60 -26.16 -6.09
N ILE A 199 10.63 -25.84 -5.21
CA ILE A 199 10.91 -25.20 -3.93
C ILE A 199 11.71 -26.14 -3.00
N ALA A 200 11.38 -27.42 -2.97
CA ALA A 200 12.11 -28.40 -2.16
C ALA A 200 13.59 -28.48 -2.59
N ASP A 201 13.86 -28.58 -3.90
CA ASP A 201 15.21 -28.59 -4.46
C ASP A 201 15.98 -27.29 -4.16
N LEU A 202 15.33 -26.12 -4.30
CA LEU A 202 15.96 -24.85 -3.93
C LEU A 202 16.29 -24.77 -2.43
N THR A 203 15.44 -25.34 -1.58
CA THR A 203 15.64 -25.38 -0.14
C THR A 203 16.80 -26.30 0.23
N GLU A 204 16.90 -27.47 -0.38
CA GLU A 204 17.99 -28.42 -0.21
C GLU A 204 19.34 -27.81 -0.62
N LYS A 205 19.35 -27.01 -1.70
CA LYS A 205 20.51 -26.24 -2.15
C LYS A 205 20.82 -25.00 -1.30
N GLY A 206 20.07 -24.74 -0.23
CA GLY A 206 20.25 -23.59 0.66
C GLY A 206 19.91 -22.24 0.01
N VAL A 207 19.18 -22.23 -1.12
CA VAL A 207 18.84 -21.01 -1.85
C VAL A 207 17.68 -20.30 -1.17
N THR A 208 17.83 -19.00 -0.93
CA THR A 208 16.82 -18.18 -0.24
C THR A 208 16.32 -17.03 -1.11
N TYR A 209 15.07 -16.65 -0.89
CA TYR A 209 14.45 -15.45 -1.47
C TYR A 209 14.54 -14.29 -0.47
N HIS A 210 15.51 -13.38 -0.66
CA HIS A 210 15.78 -12.28 0.27
C HIS A 210 15.92 -12.72 1.75
N GLY A 211 16.67 -13.81 2.00
CA GLY A 211 16.94 -14.32 3.35
C GLY A 211 15.84 -15.22 3.93
N LYS A 212 14.79 -15.55 3.17
CA LYS A 212 13.71 -16.46 3.57
C LYS A 212 13.60 -17.63 2.57
N PRO A 213 13.11 -18.79 2.98
CA PRO A 213 12.80 -19.87 2.04
C PRO A 213 11.81 -19.42 0.96
N PHE A 214 11.90 -20.02 -0.22
CA PHE A 214 10.92 -19.75 -1.27
C PHE A 214 9.54 -20.25 -0.87
N ALA A 215 8.52 -19.41 -1.06
CA ALA A 215 7.12 -19.78 -0.89
C ALA A 215 6.42 -19.97 -2.24
N LEU A 216 5.36 -20.77 -2.30
CA LEU A 216 4.58 -21.03 -3.53
C LEU A 216 4.11 -19.72 -4.20
N ASN A 217 3.57 -18.80 -3.43
CA ASN A 217 3.12 -17.51 -3.94
C ASN A 217 4.26 -16.68 -4.53
N THR A 218 5.46 -16.76 -3.93
CA THR A 218 6.66 -16.09 -4.42
C THR A 218 7.09 -16.67 -5.76
N LEU A 219 7.12 -18.00 -5.89
CA LEU A 219 7.49 -18.69 -7.12
C LEU A 219 6.49 -18.39 -8.25
N TYR A 220 5.19 -18.48 -8.00
CA TYR A 220 4.17 -18.11 -9.00
C TYR A 220 4.20 -16.62 -9.36
N GLY A 221 4.52 -15.74 -8.40
CA GLY A 221 4.75 -14.32 -8.65
C GLY A 221 5.96 -14.09 -9.57
N MET A 222 7.04 -14.84 -9.35
CA MET A 222 8.24 -14.82 -10.20
C MET A 222 7.91 -15.26 -11.63
N LEU A 223 7.24 -16.40 -11.82
CA LEU A 223 6.88 -16.93 -13.14
C LEU A 223 5.97 -16.01 -13.98
N ARG A 224 5.29 -15.04 -13.37
CA ARG A 224 4.42 -14.06 -14.04
C ARG A 224 5.06 -12.68 -14.24
N LEU A 225 6.27 -12.50 -13.74
CA LEU A 225 6.88 -11.17 -13.68
C LEU A 225 7.54 -10.83 -15.02
N ARG A 226 6.90 -9.98 -15.83
CA ARG A 226 7.37 -9.53 -17.15
C ARG A 226 8.73 -8.81 -17.14
N LYS A 227 9.20 -8.37 -15.96
CA LYS A 227 10.54 -7.79 -15.81
C LYS A 227 11.65 -8.74 -16.25
N TYR A 228 11.44 -10.05 -16.15
CA TYR A 228 12.42 -11.05 -16.58
C TYR A 228 12.60 -11.13 -18.09
N ILE A 229 11.63 -10.66 -18.88
CA ILE A 229 11.74 -10.48 -20.33
C ILE A 229 12.02 -9.01 -20.72
N GLY A 230 12.47 -8.20 -19.76
CA GLY A 230 12.82 -6.79 -19.98
C GLY A 230 11.67 -5.80 -19.86
N ILE A 231 10.42 -6.23 -19.70
CA ILE A 231 9.25 -5.35 -19.70
C ILE A 231 8.83 -4.97 -18.28
N CYS A 232 8.88 -3.68 -17.98
CA CYS A 232 8.44 -3.12 -16.71
C CYS A 232 7.16 -2.31 -16.88
N ASN A 233 6.01 -2.85 -16.45
CA ASN A 233 4.77 -2.07 -16.42
C ASN A 233 4.75 -1.12 -15.23
N CYS A 234 4.55 0.16 -15.49
CA CYS A 234 4.45 1.20 -14.49
C CYS A 234 3.27 2.12 -14.79
N ALA A 235 2.26 2.10 -13.95
CA ALA A 235 1.04 2.92 -14.10
C ALA A 235 0.36 2.76 -15.48
N GLY A 236 0.31 1.53 -16.01
CA GLY A 236 -0.31 1.20 -17.29
C GLY A 236 0.57 1.38 -18.53
N THR A 237 1.80 1.89 -18.35
CA THR A 237 2.76 2.05 -19.46
C THR A 237 3.87 1.01 -19.34
N ASP A 238 4.19 0.33 -20.44
CA ASP A 238 5.29 -0.62 -20.53
C ASP A 238 6.59 0.11 -20.91
N TYR A 239 7.68 -0.20 -20.19
CA TYR A 239 9.04 0.27 -20.44
C TYR A 239 9.93 -0.95 -20.65
N ASP A 240 10.73 -0.95 -21.72
CA ASP A 240 11.62 -2.05 -22.14
C ASP A 240 13.12 -1.78 -21.86
N ASN A 241 13.43 -0.60 -21.37
CA ASN A 241 14.81 -0.12 -21.18
C ASN A 241 15.29 -0.09 -19.72
N ILE A 242 14.46 -0.56 -18.76
CA ILE A 242 14.78 -0.49 -17.32
C ILE A 242 15.44 -1.79 -16.83
N TYR A 243 14.91 -2.94 -17.25
CA TYR A 243 15.38 -4.25 -16.81
C TYR A 243 16.05 -4.99 -17.96
N PRO A 244 17.33 -5.40 -17.87
CA PRO A 244 17.89 -6.32 -18.85
C PRO A 244 17.19 -7.69 -18.76
N PRO A 245 16.87 -8.36 -19.88
CA PRO A 245 16.18 -9.65 -19.86
C PRO A 245 17.07 -10.75 -19.28
N ILE A 246 16.50 -11.60 -18.39
CA ILE A 246 17.14 -12.79 -17.85
C ILE A 246 16.59 -14.03 -18.53
N VAL A 247 15.30 -14.04 -18.84
CA VAL A 247 14.57 -15.18 -19.39
C VAL A 247 14.26 -14.91 -20.87
N PRO A 248 14.54 -15.85 -21.77
CA PRO A 248 14.11 -15.75 -23.17
C PRO A 248 12.59 -15.62 -23.27
N THR A 249 12.10 -14.75 -24.14
CA THR A 249 10.66 -14.50 -24.32
C THR A 249 9.88 -15.78 -24.64
N ALA A 250 10.43 -16.65 -25.49
CA ALA A 250 9.80 -17.92 -25.82
C ALA A 250 9.58 -18.83 -24.60
N LEU A 251 10.56 -18.91 -23.70
CA LEU A 251 10.43 -19.69 -22.46
C LEU A 251 9.41 -19.06 -21.50
N PHE A 252 9.39 -17.75 -21.39
CA PHE A 252 8.40 -17.04 -20.57
C PHE A 252 6.96 -17.28 -21.07
N GLU A 253 6.74 -17.23 -22.37
CA GLU A 253 5.43 -17.48 -22.97
C GLU A 253 4.99 -18.94 -22.83
N GLU A 254 5.92 -19.90 -22.94
CA GLU A 254 5.65 -21.30 -22.70
C GLU A 254 5.19 -21.56 -21.26
N VAL A 255 5.93 -21.02 -20.29
CA VAL A 255 5.55 -21.05 -18.87
C VAL A 255 4.19 -20.38 -18.64
N GLY A 256 3.92 -19.26 -19.31
CA GLY A 256 2.63 -18.57 -19.27
C GLY A 256 1.47 -19.47 -19.72
N ARG A 257 1.64 -20.19 -20.83
CA ARG A 257 0.64 -21.17 -21.33
C ARG A 257 0.38 -22.31 -20.34
N ILE A 258 1.45 -22.82 -19.70
CA ILE A 258 1.33 -23.86 -18.69
C ILE A 258 0.57 -23.33 -17.45
N LEU A 259 0.88 -22.11 -17.00
CA LEU A 259 0.19 -21.48 -15.88
C LEU A 259 -1.30 -21.28 -16.15
N GLU A 260 -1.68 -20.83 -17.35
CA GLU A 260 -3.09 -20.69 -17.73
C GLU A 260 -3.82 -22.03 -17.79
N LYS A 261 -3.19 -23.06 -18.36
CA LYS A 261 -3.75 -24.42 -18.38
C LYS A 261 -3.99 -24.96 -16.97
N ASN A 262 -3.07 -24.69 -16.04
CA ASN A 262 -3.17 -25.16 -14.66
C ASN A 262 -4.20 -24.37 -13.81
N LYS A 263 -4.62 -23.17 -14.21
CA LYS A 263 -5.71 -22.43 -13.56
C LYS A 263 -7.07 -23.15 -13.66
N ILE A 264 -7.27 -23.92 -14.71
CA ILE A 264 -8.52 -24.62 -15.00
C ILE A 264 -8.61 -25.96 -14.27
N GLY A 265 -7.53 -26.37 -13.59
CA GLY A 265 -7.46 -27.59 -12.80
C GLY A 265 -8.21 -27.46 -11.46
N SER A 266 -9.28 -28.21 -11.30
CA SER A 266 -10.00 -28.43 -10.04
C SER A 266 -9.04 -28.78 -8.90
N LYS A 267 -9.32 -28.26 -7.69
CA LYS A 267 -8.66 -28.69 -6.44
C LYS A 267 -8.51 -30.21 -6.44
N SER A 268 -7.27 -30.71 -6.28
CA SER A 268 -7.01 -32.15 -6.21
C SER A 268 -7.81 -32.76 -5.04
N ARG A 269 -8.90 -33.47 -5.37
CA ARG A 269 -9.44 -34.45 -4.45
C ARG A 269 -8.45 -35.61 -4.40
N GLU A 270 -8.30 -36.28 -3.27
CA GLU A 270 -7.42 -37.45 -3.02
C GLU A 270 -7.67 -38.65 -3.96
N VAL A 271 -8.46 -38.46 -4.99
CA VAL A 271 -8.88 -39.50 -5.92
C VAL A 271 -8.21 -39.27 -7.27
N GLU A 272 -7.28 -40.15 -7.62
CA GLU A 272 -6.68 -40.20 -8.95
C GLU A 272 -7.67 -40.82 -9.97
N PHE A 273 -8.09 -40.00 -10.92
CA PHE A 273 -8.78 -40.47 -12.11
C PHE A 273 -7.77 -40.54 -13.24
N LEU A 274 -7.30 -41.75 -13.56
CA LEU A 274 -6.24 -42.04 -14.55
C LEU A 274 -6.48 -41.39 -15.92
N LEU A 275 -7.74 -41.19 -16.31
CA LEU A 275 -8.13 -40.65 -17.62
C LEU A 275 -8.59 -39.18 -17.54
N LYS A 276 -8.40 -38.50 -16.41
CA LYS A 276 -8.76 -37.11 -16.26
C LYS A 276 -7.94 -36.24 -17.22
N GLY A 277 -8.63 -35.43 -18.03
CA GLY A 277 -8.02 -34.58 -19.03
C GLY A 277 -7.54 -35.27 -20.32
N LYS A 278 -7.67 -36.57 -20.40
CA LYS A 278 -7.33 -37.40 -21.60
C LYS A 278 -8.55 -37.77 -22.42
N LEU A 279 -9.74 -37.84 -21.81
CA LEU A 279 -10.98 -38.15 -22.52
C LEU A 279 -11.72 -36.84 -22.87
N ILE A 280 -12.14 -36.80 -24.13
CA ILE A 280 -12.88 -35.67 -24.73
C ILE A 280 -14.23 -36.20 -25.23
N CYS A 281 -15.30 -35.48 -24.99
CA CYS A 281 -16.62 -35.82 -25.51
C CYS A 281 -16.66 -35.72 -27.03
N GLY A 282 -17.04 -36.78 -27.73
CA GLY A 282 -17.18 -36.81 -29.17
C GLY A 282 -18.28 -35.90 -29.73
N TYR A 283 -19.24 -35.43 -28.89
CA TYR A 283 -20.33 -34.56 -29.29
C TYR A 283 -19.98 -33.09 -29.13
N CYS A 284 -19.39 -32.68 -28.00
CA CYS A 284 -19.16 -31.26 -27.69
C CYS A 284 -17.68 -30.84 -27.58
N GLY A 285 -16.75 -31.76 -27.76
CA GLY A 285 -15.32 -31.49 -27.69
C GLY A 285 -14.79 -31.10 -26.28
N LYS A 286 -15.61 -31.15 -25.23
CA LYS A 286 -15.19 -30.83 -23.85
C LYS A 286 -14.56 -32.07 -23.18
N SER A 287 -13.57 -31.80 -22.31
CA SER A 287 -12.93 -32.85 -21.49
C SER A 287 -13.91 -33.34 -20.42
N LEU A 288 -13.92 -34.69 -20.22
CA LEU A 288 -14.67 -35.32 -19.14
C LEU A 288 -14.02 -35.03 -17.80
N GLN A 289 -14.87 -34.78 -16.79
CA GLN A 289 -14.43 -34.53 -15.41
C GLN A 289 -14.69 -35.74 -14.54
N GLY A 290 -13.74 -36.01 -13.63
CA GLY A 290 -13.90 -37.09 -12.64
C GLY A 290 -14.86 -36.65 -11.55
N ASP A 291 -15.85 -37.45 -11.25
CA ASP A 291 -16.81 -37.28 -10.16
C ASP A 291 -16.96 -38.54 -9.31
N SER A 292 -17.51 -38.42 -8.12
CA SER A 292 -17.74 -39.55 -7.22
C SER A 292 -19.12 -39.40 -6.55
N GLY A 293 -19.93 -40.43 -6.67
CA GLY A 293 -21.17 -40.60 -5.96
C GLY A 293 -21.04 -41.54 -4.79
N THR A 294 -21.54 -41.15 -3.62
CA THR A 294 -21.56 -41.99 -2.41
C THR A 294 -22.99 -42.46 -2.15
N SER A 295 -23.19 -43.77 -2.11
CA SER A 295 -24.46 -44.43 -1.77
C SER A 295 -24.28 -45.30 -0.51
N LYS A 296 -25.38 -45.91 -0.01
CA LYS A 296 -25.34 -46.86 1.12
C LYS A 296 -24.41 -48.05 0.86
N ASN A 297 -24.12 -48.38 -0.40
CA ASN A 297 -23.29 -49.49 -0.81
C ASN A 297 -21.84 -49.13 -1.15
N GLY A 298 -21.40 -47.86 -0.86
CA GLY A 298 -20.04 -47.41 -1.10
C GLY A 298 -19.94 -46.21 -2.07
N THR A 299 -18.71 -45.81 -2.33
CA THR A 299 -18.40 -44.66 -3.22
C THR A 299 -18.01 -45.19 -4.60
N VAL A 300 -18.76 -44.80 -5.63
CA VAL A 300 -18.48 -45.10 -7.03
C VAL A 300 -17.78 -43.90 -7.68
N LYS A 301 -16.71 -44.17 -8.41
CA LYS A 301 -15.91 -43.16 -9.15
C LYS A 301 -16.25 -43.28 -10.63
N TYR A 302 -16.58 -42.17 -11.28
CA TYR A 302 -16.92 -42.14 -12.70
C TYR A 302 -16.42 -40.86 -13.38
N LEU A 303 -16.34 -40.90 -14.70
CA LEU A 303 -16.10 -39.69 -15.50
C LEU A 303 -17.42 -39.21 -16.07
N SER A 304 -17.77 -37.97 -15.86
CA SER A 304 -19.04 -37.40 -16.23
C SER A 304 -18.91 -36.11 -17.06
N LEU A 305 -19.97 -35.74 -17.75
CA LEU A 305 -20.17 -34.50 -18.46
C LEU A 305 -21.40 -33.79 -17.87
N ILE A 306 -21.33 -32.45 -17.73
CA ILE A 306 -22.39 -31.65 -17.12
C ILE A 306 -23.71 -31.70 -17.91
N HIS A 307 -23.69 -32.05 -19.21
CA HIS A 307 -24.86 -32.07 -20.06
C HIS A 307 -25.51 -33.44 -20.28
N ILE A 308 -25.12 -34.42 -19.48
CA ILE A 308 -25.84 -35.66 -19.33
C ILE A 308 -26.82 -35.51 -18.16
#